data_8174178119568727a90e8b42f8c4e0ca
#
_entry.id   8174178119568727a90e8b42f8c4e0ca
#
_cell.length_a   1.000
_cell.length_b   1.000
_cell.length_c   1.000
_cell.angle_alpha   90.00
_cell.angle_beta   90.00
_cell.angle_gamma   90.00
#
_symmetry.space_group_name_H-M   'P 1'
#
loop_
_entity.id
_entity.type
_entity.pdbx_description
1 polymer ?
#
loop_
_entity_poly.entity_id
_entity_poly.type
_entity_poly.pdbx_seq_one_letter_code
_entity_poly.pdbx_strand_id
1 'polypeptide(L)'
;MSYSGRQVLVLGAARSGRAAVELLLRAGARVAVYDRKAAALEGLDPSVERVSGDAVPDFAGYDVVVASPGFPTLARENLIPEVDLAAQFLDAKLVGITGSNGKSTTTTLVGEILAASGFKTGVGGNIGTALCALVGQGYDWVVAELSSFQLEHARELHADVAVLLNLAPDHFDRHSTLERYGAAKARLAQLQRDDAWLVANREDAWARSVAEEFAPNLAWFSTRARVDTGAYLDDESLVVARKRDVRVRIPLAELSSAARRPIDNSLAAASAADLAGASGDAIRAVLGRFEGLPHRVRDVCVRAGVRYVDDSKATNPAAAVASLLAQTARVVWLAGGRNKGLDFAPLADAARRARVRIAIVYGESALELERALGSACRVERTGTLADAVTFAAASARPGDVVLLAPACASFDQFKSFEDRGRQFAELACALPGASGDTEC
;
A
#
# COMPACT_ATOMS: atom_id res chain seq x y z
N MET A 1 16.30 -25.36 -2.09
CA MET A 1 16.73 -25.86 -3.44
C MET A 1 18.07 -25.20 -3.81
N SER A 2 18.97 -25.90 -4.50
CA SER A 2 20.21 -25.27 -4.99
C SER A 2 19.98 -24.66 -6.38
N TYR A 3 20.41 -23.42 -6.58
CA TYR A 3 20.40 -22.73 -7.89
C TYR A 3 21.78 -22.79 -8.59
N SER A 4 22.77 -23.40 -7.98
CA SER A 4 24.12 -23.50 -8.54
C SER A 4 24.11 -24.18 -9.91
N GLY A 5 24.57 -23.46 -10.94
CA GLY A 5 24.66 -23.92 -12.32
C GLY A 5 23.34 -23.94 -13.10
N ARG A 6 22.17 -23.68 -12.46
CA ARG A 6 20.87 -23.63 -13.16
C ARG A 6 20.76 -22.43 -14.09
N GLN A 7 20.09 -22.63 -15.19
CA GLN A 7 19.71 -21.59 -16.16
C GLN A 7 18.41 -20.91 -15.69
N VAL A 8 18.47 -19.65 -15.32
CA VAL A 8 17.31 -18.91 -14.80
C VAL A 8 17.02 -17.68 -15.65
N LEU A 9 15.77 -17.54 -16.11
CA LEU A 9 15.28 -16.35 -16.79
C LEU A 9 14.52 -15.45 -15.81
N VAL A 10 14.91 -14.17 -15.70
CA VAL A 10 14.16 -13.16 -14.95
C VAL A 10 13.36 -12.29 -15.92
N LEU A 11 12.06 -12.18 -15.72
CA LEU A 11 11.15 -11.37 -16.53
C LEU A 11 10.91 -10.01 -15.86
N GLY A 12 11.41 -8.96 -16.53
CA GLY A 12 11.37 -7.58 -16.06
C GLY A 12 12.62 -7.16 -15.28
N ALA A 13 13.22 -6.04 -15.66
CA ALA A 13 14.46 -5.49 -15.10
C ALA A 13 14.22 -4.27 -14.18
N ALA A 14 13.01 -4.11 -13.63
CA ALA A 14 12.70 -3.11 -12.62
C ALA A 14 13.22 -3.56 -11.23
N ARG A 15 12.86 -2.82 -10.19
CA ARG A 15 13.35 -3.03 -8.81
C ARG A 15 13.32 -4.49 -8.35
N SER A 16 12.18 -5.19 -8.48
CA SER A 16 12.04 -6.59 -8.05
C SER A 16 12.88 -7.55 -8.89
N GLY A 17 12.91 -7.35 -10.22
CA GLY A 17 13.72 -8.18 -11.11
C GLY A 17 15.22 -8.03 -10.85
N ARG A 18 15.70 -6.81 -10.65
CA ARG A 18 17.12 -6.57 -10.29
C ARG A 18 17.50 -7.26 -8.98
N ALA A 19 16.63 -7.16 -7.95
CA ALA A 19 16.84 -7.84 -6.68
C ALA A 19 16.85 -9.38 -6.83
N ALA A 20 15.97 -9.92 -7.67
CA ALA A 20 15.97 -11.36 -7.99
C ALA A 20 17.26 -11.78 -8.70
N VAL A 21 17.76 -10.99 -9.66
CA VAL A 21 19.05 -11.23 -10.34
C VAL A 21 20.20 -11.30 -9.34
N GLU A 22 20.32 -10.32 -8.45
CA GLU A 22 21.39 -10.28 -7.44
C GLU A 22 21.32 -11.48 -6.49
N LEU A 23 20.12 -11.89 -6.08
CA LEU A 23 19.93 -13.08 -5.24
C LEU A 23 20.34 -14.35 -5.99
N LEU A 24 19.93 -14.51 -7.24
CA LEU A 24 20.24 -15.67 -8.07
C LEU A 24 21.75 -15.79 -8.37
N LEU A 25 22.42 -14.68 -8.66
CA LEU A 25 23.88 -14.67 -8.85
C LEU A 25 24.62 -15.10 -7.59
N ARG A 26 24.19 -14.59 -6.40
CA ARG A 26 24.74 -15.07 -5.11
C ARG A 26 24.48 -16.55 -4.88
N ALA A 27 23.38 -17.09 -5.40
CA ALA A 27 23.04 -18.50 -5.31
C ALA A 27 23.73 -19.38 -6.38
N GLY A 28 24.60 -18.78 -7.23
CA GLY A 28 25.40 -19.48 -8.24
C GLY A 28 24.64 -19.85 -9.51
N ALA A 29 23.49 -19.23 -9.79
CA ALA A 29 22.73 -19.42 -11.02
C ALA A 29 23.40 -18.75 -12.23
N ARG A 30 23.12 -19.27 -13.42
CA ARG A 30 23.35 -18.58 -14.71
C ARG A 30 22.09 -17.81 -15.07
N VAL A 31 22.18 -16.47 -15.11
CA VAL A 31 20.99 -15.61 -15.19
C VAL A 31 20.89 -14.94 -16.55
N ALA A 32 19.73 -15.08 -17.20
CA ALA A 32 19.28 -14.24 -18.29
C ALA A 32 18.17 -13.29 -17.78
N VAL A 33 18.14 -12.07 -18.29
CA VAL A 33 17.10 -11.09 -17.95
C VAL A 33 16.43 -10.59 -19.23
N TYR A 34 15.12 -10.66 -19.26
CA TYR A 34 14.32 -10.07 -20.31
C TYR A 34 13.59 -8.82 -19.83
N ASP A 35 13.70 -7.74 -20.61
CA ASP A 35 12.82 -6.58 -20.51
C ASP A 35 12.51 -6.06 -21.92
N ARG A 36 11.27 -5.61 -22.15
CA ARG A 36 10.87 -5.03 -23.42
C ARG A 36 11.75 -3.83 -23.81
N LYS A 37 12.17 -3.04 -22.84
CA LYS A 37 12.99 -1.85 -23.03
C LYS A 37 14.46 -2.17 -22.78
N ALA A 38 15.29 -2.12 -23.82
CA ALA A 38 16.74 -2.37 -23.68
C ALA A 38 17.41 -1.48 -22.61
N ALA A 39 16.98 -0.22 -22.48
CA ALA A 39 17.49 0.70 -21.45
C ALA A 39 17.25 0.21 -20.01
N ALA A 40 16.21 -0.62 -19.77
CA ALA A 40 15.98 -1.21 -18.44
C ALA A 40 17.06 -2.21 -18.04
N LEU A 41 17.78 -2.78 -19.02
CA LEU A 41 18.85 -3.77 -18.81
C LEU A 41 20.22 -3.13 -18.55
N GLU A 42 20.34 -1.83 -18.66
CA GLU A 42 21.59 -1.12 -18.37
C GLU A 42 21.97 -1.24 -16.89
N GLY A 43 23.27 -1.33 -16.61
CA GLY A 43 23.81 -1.42 -15.25
C GLY A 43 23.59 -2.77 -14.54
N LEU A 44 23.10 -3.83 -15.24
CA LEU A 44 23.13 -5.20 -14.74
C LEU A 44 24.57 -5.72 -14.75
N ASP A 45 24.83 -6.71 -13.86
CA ASP A 45 26.12 -7.41 -13.78
C ASP A 45 26.55 -7.91 -15.18
N PRO A 46 27.84 -7.79 -15.55
CA PRO A 46 28.35 -8.23 -16.86
C PRO A 46 28.12 -9.72 -17.18
N SER A 47 28.02 -10.57 -16.16
CA SER A 47 27.77 -12.01 -16.33
C SER A 47 26.32 -12.36 -16.73
N VAL A 48 25.40 -11.38 -16.63
CA VAL A 48 23.99 -11.57 -16.95
C VAL A 48 23.74 -11.46 -18.43
N GLU A 49 23.12 -12.47 -19.02
CA GLU A 49 22.62 -12.43 -20.38
C GLU A 49 21.45 -11.44 -20.49
N ARG A 50 21.48 -10.53 -21.48
CA ARG A 50 20.51 -9.46 -21.65
C ARG A 50 19.68 -9.72 -22.89
N VAL A 51 18.37 -9.90 -22.69
CA VAL A 51 17.42 -10.15 -23.77
C VAL A 51 16.41 -9.01 -23.83
N SER A 52 16.23 -8.37 -24.99
CA SER A 52 15.24 -7.31 -25.17
C SER A 52 14.49 -7.45 -26.48
N GLY A 53 13.27 -6.89 -26.53
CA GLY A 53 12.43 -6.88 -27.73
C GLY A 53 10.96 -7.02 -27.38
N ASP A 54 10.08 -6.98 -28.38
CA ASP A 54 8.62 -7.07 -28.17
C ASP A 54 8.15 -8.51 -27.91
N ALA A 55 8.88 -9.51 -28.40
CA ALA A 55 8.56 -10.92 -28.18
C ALA A 55 9.20 -11.41 -26.87
N VAL A 56 8.39 -12.02 -26.03
CA VAL A 56 8.87 -12.71 -24.82
C VAL A 56 9.67 -13.94 -25.26
N PRO A 57 10.89 -14.18 -24.68
CA PRO A 57 11.70 -15.36 -25.01
C PRO A 57 10.96 -16.67 -24.79
N ASP A 58 11.37 -17.73 -25.51
CA ASP A 58 10.93 -19.08 -25.16
C ASP A 58 11.52 -19.49 -23.81
N PHE A 59 10.69 -20.14 -22.98
CA PHE A 59 11.09 -20.58 -21.64
C PHE A 59 11.70 -21.99 -21.62
N ALA A 60 11.66 -22.70 -22.75
CA ALA A 60 12.07 -24.11 -22.84
C ALA A 60 13.55 -24.36 -22.50
N GLY A 61 14.40 -23.34 -22.63
CA GLY A 61 15.83 -23.44 -22.32
C GLY A 61 16.18 -23.10 -20.86
N TYR A 62 15.22 -22.80 -20.00
CA TYR A 62 15.46 -22.38 -18.63
C TYR A 62 14.85 -23.34 -17.61
N ASP A 63 15.65 -23.68 -16.58
CA ASP A 63 15.20 -24.53 -15.48
C ASP A 63 14.12 -23.84 -14.62
N VAL A 64 14.24 -22.51 -14.45
CA VAL A 64 13.32 -21.67 -13.68
C VAL A 64 13.13 -20.33 -14.39
N VAL A 65 11.90 -19.83 -14.35
CA VAL A 65 11.56 -18.49 -14.82
C VAL A 65 11.01 -17.68 -13.64
N VAL A 66 11.62 -16.55 -13.34
CA VAL A 66 11.21 -15.66 -12.25
C VAL A 66 10.48 -14.46 -12.81
N ALA A 67 9.21 -14.28 -12.46
CA ALA A 67 8.41 -13.16 -12.93
C ALA A 67 8.40 -12.00 -11.92
N SER A 68 8.75 -10.78 -12.40
CA SER A 68 8.47 -9.56 -11.65
C SER A 68 6.97 -9.27 -11.62
N PRO A 69 6.43 -8.62 -10.55
CA PRO A 69 4.98 -8.40 -10.38
C PRO A 69 4.29 -7.64 -11.53
N GLY A 70 5.04 -6.80 -12.23
CA GLY A 70 4.53 -6.04 -13.39
C GLY A 70 4.45 -6.85 -14.69
N PHE A 71 4.99 -8.06 -14.71
CA PHE A 71 4.97 -8.90 -15.91
C PHE A 71 3.65 -9.70 -15.99
N PRO A 72 2.97 -9.76 -17.15
CA PRO A 72 1.78 -10.60 -17.30
C PRO A 72 2.15 -12.05 -17.09
N THR A 73 1.63 -12.68 -16.06
CA THR A 73 1.96 -14.07 -15.74
C THR A 73 1.30 -15.02 -16.70
N LEU A 74 2.13 -15.85 -17.33
CA LEU A 74 1.70 -17.04 -18.07
C LEU A 74 1.75 -18.20 -17.07
N ALA A 75 0.64 -18.93 -16.91
CA ALA A 75 0.62 -20.13 -16.06
C ALA A 75 1.51 -21.22 -16.66
N ARG A 76 2.71 -21.42 -16.09
CA ARG A 76 3.65 -22.50 -16.47
C ARG A 76 4.27 -23.08 -15.20
N GLU A 77 4.62 -24.36 -15.23
CA GLU A 77 5.15 -25.10 -14.08
C GLU A 77 6.49 -24.55 -13.56
N ASN A 78 7.37 -24.12 -14.47
CA ASN A 78 8.68 -23.57 -14.12
C ASN A 78 8.69 -22.06 -13.84
N LEU A 79 7.51 -21.39 -13.83
CA LEU A 79 7.40 -19.96 -13.56
C LEU A 79 7.00 -19.73 -12.10
N ILE A 80 7.82 -18.96 -11.40
CA ILE A 80 7.60 -18.56 -10.01
C ILE A 80 7.57 -17.03 -9.89
N PRO A 81 6.75 -16.44 -9.03
CA PRO A 81 6.84 -15.02 -8.70
C PRO A 81 8.10 -14.71 -7.87
N GLU A 82 8.57 -13.47 -7.94
CA GLU A 82 9.74 -12.99 -7.18
C GLU A 82 9.61 -13.25 -5.67
N VAL A 83 8.39 -13.16 -5.12
CA VAL A 83 8.14 -13.41 -3.69
C VAL A 83 8.36 -14.87 -3.28
N ASP A 84 8.10 -15.83 -4.16
CA ASP A 84 8.39 -17.24 -3.91
C ASP A 84 9.89 -17.52 -4.01
N LEU A 85 10.59 -16.89 -4.95
CA LEU A 85 12.05 -16.94 -4.97
C LEU A 85 12.64 -16.42 -3.66
N ALA A 86 12.17 -15.28 -3.17
CA ALA A 86 12.62 -14.74 -1.89
C ALA A 86 12.32 -15.69 -0.72
N ALA A 87 11.11 -16.28 -0.69
CA ALA A 87 10.69 -17.20 0.36
C ALA A 87 11.58 -18.44 0.49
N GLN A 88 12.14 -18.95 -0.63
CA GLN A 88 13.07 -20.09 -0.63
C GLN A 88 14.39 -19.82 0.10
N PHE A 89 14.77 -18.56 0.27
CA PHE A 89 16.04 -18.13 0.86
C PHE A 89 15.87 -17.30 2.13
N LEU A 90 14.64 -17.00 2.54
CA LEU A 90 14.36 -16.13 3.67
C LEU A 90 14.49 -16.94 4.99
N ASP A 91 15.53 -16.64 5.79
CA ASP A 91 15.75 -17.25 7.10
C ASP A 91 14.99 -16.49 8.21
N ALA A 92 14.62 -15.23 7.98
CA ALA A 92 13.87 -14.41 8.92
C ALA A 92 12.39 -14.84 9.00
N LYS A 93 11.76 -14.63 10.15
CA LYS A 93 10.29 -14.69 10.26
C LYS A 93 9.63 -13.61 9.43
N LEU A 94 8.44 -13.89 8.89
CA LEU A 94 7.75 -13.02 7.96
C LEU A 94 6.41 -12.53 8.52
N VAL A 95 6.22 -11.22 8.53
CA VAL A 95 4.87 -10.61 8.60
C VAL A 95 4.46 -10.20 7.20
N GLY A 96 3.44 -10.85 6.64
CA GLY A 96 2.89 -10.54 5.32
C GLY A 96 1.62 -9.70 5.42
N ILE A 97 1.54 -8.57 4.72
CA ILE A 97 0.41 -7.63 4.83
C ILE A 97 -0.20 -7.36 3.46
N THR A 98 -1.51 -7.63 3.32
CA THR A 98 -2.25 -7.35 2.10
C THR A 98 -3.60 -6.68 2.37
N GLY A 99 -4.23 -6.17 1.31
CA GLY A 99 -5.50 -5.45 1.32
C GLY A 99 -5.57 -4.48 0.15
N SER A 100 -6.71 -3.84 -0.07
CA SER A 100 -6.82 -2.77 -1.05
C SER A 100 -6.17 -1.49 -0.53
N ASN A 101 -6.51 -1.08 0.67
CA ASN A 101 -6.03 0.14 1.33
C ASN A 101 -5.35 -0.17 2.67
N GLY A 102 -4.51 0.75 3.16
CA GLY A 102 -3.86 0.66 4.47
C GLY A 102 -2.54 -0.13 4.50
N LYS A 103 -2.22 -0.93 3.49
CA LYS A 103 -1.02 -1.80 3.45
C LYS A 103 0.27 -1.11 3.91
N SER A 104 0.69 -0.07 3.22
CA SER A 104 1.98 0.59 3.50
C SER A 104 2.05 1.16 4.91
N THR A 105 0.96 1.79 5.39
CA THR A 105 0.89 2.33 6.76
C THR A 105 1.03 1.22 7.79
N THR A 106 0.27 0.12 7.63
CA THR A 106 0.33 -1.03 8.53
C THR A 106 1.71 -1.68 8.48
N THR A 107 2.30 -1.86 7.28
CA THR A 107 3.65 -2.43 7.10
C THR A 107 4.71 -1.59 7.81
N THR A 108 4.67 -0.26 7.64
CA THR A 108 5.61 0.64 8.31
C THR A 108 5.43 0.61 9.83
N LEU A 109 4.19 0.69 10.31
CA LEU A 109 3.90 0.63 11.76
C LEU A 109 4.39 -0.68 12.38
N VAL A 110 4.12 -1.84 11.77
CA VAL A 110 4.62 -3.14 12.28
C VAL A 110 6.14 -3.15 12.31
N GLY A 111 6.79 -2.68 11.23
CA GLY A 111 8.24 -2.61 11.16
C GLY A 111 8.85 -1.74 12.25
N GLU A 112 8.30 -0.54 12.47
CA GLU A 112 8.76 0.37 13.52
C GLU A 112 8.53 -0.19 14.93
N ILE A 113 7.38 -0.85 15.17
CA ILE A 113 7.06 -1.46 16.47
C ILE A 113 8.01 -2.61 16.77
N LEU A 114 8.29 -3.48 15.81
CA LEU A 114 9.23 -4.59 15.98
C LEU A 114 10.66 -4.07 16.22
N ALA A 115 11.10 -3.08 15.45
CA ALA A 115 12.39 -2.44 15.65
C ALA A 115 12.49 -1.77 17.05
N ALA A 116 11.45 -1.07 17.48
CA ALA A 116 11.38 -0.48 18.82
C ALA A 116 11.35 -1.54 19.94
N SER A 117 10.94 -2.77 19.63
CA SER A 117 10.98 -3.91 20.54
C SER A 117 12.35 -4.61 20.59
N GLY A 118 13.35 -4.10 19.85
CA GLY A 118 14.72 -4.65 19.82
C GLY A 118 14.99 -5.69 18.75
N PHE A 119 14.04 -6.02 17.88
CA PHE A 119 14.28 -6.94 16.77
C PHE A 119 14.99 -6.25 15.61
N LYS A 120 15.95 -6.93 14.99
CA LYS A 120 16.51 -6.51 13.70
C LYS A 120 15.49 -6.74 12.63
N THR A 121 14.87 -5.66 12.14
CA THR A 121 13.69 -5.74 11.28
C THR A 121 13.95 -5.17 9.89
N GLY A 122 13.63 -5.95 8.85
CA GLY A 122 13.59 -5.51 7.46
C GLY A 122 12.16 -5.16 7.01
N VAL A 123 11.99 -4.06 6.27
CA VAL A 123 10.69 -3.64 5.73
C VAL A 123 10.76 -3.51 4.22
N GLY A 124 9.81 -4.11 3.50
CA GLY A 124 9.83 -4.03 2.04
C GLY A 124 8.68 -4.73 1.32
N GLY A 125 8.98 -5.37 0.19
CA GLY A 125 8.01 -6.02 -0.70
C GLY A 125 7.51 -5.08 -1.80
N ASN A 126 6.21 -4.84 -1.86
CA ASN A 126 5.61 -3.92 -2.84
C ASN A 126 6.00 -2.44 -2.60
N ILE A 127 6.43 -2.10 -1.39
CA ILE A 127 6.99 -0.78 -1.02
C ILE A 127 8.49 -0.88 -0.76
N GLY A 128 9.19 0.26 -0.90
CA GLY A 128 10.60 0.35 -0.52
C GLY A 128 11.46 -0.72 -1.18
N THR A 129 12.09 -1.58 -0.39
CA THR A 129 13.02 -2.62 -0.81
C THR A 129 12.28 -3.88 -1.30
N ALA A 130 12.67 -4.45 -2.44
CA ALA A 130 12.10 -5.72 -2.94
C ALA A 130 12.40 -6.88 -1.98
N LEU A 131 11.53 -7.90 -1.93
CA LEU A 131 11.67 -8.98 -0.95
C LEU A 131 12.97 -9.77 -1.14
N CYS A 132 13.37 -10.05 -2.39
CA CYS A 132 14.67 -10.69 -2.68
C CYS A 132 15.88 -9.93 -2.15
N ALA A 133 15.81 -8.59 -2.06
CA ALA A 133 16.92 -7.79 -1.53
C ALA A 133 17.02 -7.82 0.01
N LEU A 134 15.99 -8.27 0.71
CA LEU A 134 15.97 -8.46 2.16
C LEU A 134 16.56 -9.81 2.59
N VAL A 135 16.76 -10.73 1.66
CA VAL A 135 17.31 -12.06 1.91
C VAL A 135 18.80 -11.97 2.30
N GLY A 136 19.20 -12.73 3.32
CA GLY A 136 20.60 -12.86 3.76
C GLY A 136 21.13 -11.64 4.53
N GLN A 137 20.25 -10.74 5.00
CA GLN A 137 20.63 -9.55 5.78
C GLN A 137 20.69 -9.82 7.30
N GLY A 138 20.35 -11.04 7.72
CA GLY A 138 20.33 -11.45 9.13
C GLY A 138 19.26 -10.71 9.94
N TYR A 139 18.09 -10.50 9.38
CA TYR A 139 16.92 -9.97 10.10
C TYR A 139 16.32 -11.05 10.99
N ASP A 140 15.76 -10.63 12.15
CA ASP A 140 14.90 -11.47 12.97
C ASP A 140 13.49 -11.54 12.33
N TRP A 141 13.02 -10.38 11.85
CA TRP A 141 11.74 -10.23 11.18
C TRP A 141 11.87 -9.47 9.86
N VAL A 142 11.14 -9.93 8.86
CA VAL A 142 10.85 -9.17 7.64
C VAL A 142 9.35 -8.84 7.63
N VAL A 143 9.02 -7.57 7.42
CA VAL A 143 7.65 -7.09 7.27
C VAL A 143 7.42 -6.71 5.81
N ALA A 144 6.59 -7.49 5.13
CA ALA A 144 6.39 -7.37 3.69
C ALA A 144 4.99 -6.83 3.34
N GLU A 145 4.94 -5.70 2.63
CA GLU A 145 3.74 -5.32 1.90
C GLU A 145 3.59 -6.23 0.67
N LEU A 146 2.44 -6.86 0.51
CA LEU A 146 2.17 -7.78 -0.58
C LEU A 146 0.98 -7.31 -1.42
N SER A 147 1.23 -7.06 -2.72
CA SER A 147 0.20 -6.73 -3.70
C SER A 147 -0.51 -7.99 -4.19
N SER A 148 -1.71 -7.82 -4.80
CA SER A 148 -2.40 -8.91 -5.47
C SER A 148 -1.58 -9.52 -6.61
N PHE A 149 -0.79 -8.70 -7.32
CA PHE A 149 0.07 -9.15 -8.42
C PHE A 149 1.21 -10.08 -7.95
N GLN A 150 1.75 -9.82 -6.75
CA GLN A 150 2.74 -10.69 -6.13
C GLN A 150 2.13 -11.98 -5.61
N LEU A 151 0.91 -11.92 -5.08
CA LEU A 151 0.23 -13.07 -4.47
C LEU A 151 -0.49 -13.97 -5.49
N GLU A 152 -0.90 -13.45 -6.65
CA GLU A 152 -1.74 -14.14 -7.64
C GLU A 152 -1.25 -15.55 -7.97
N HIS A 153 0.05 -15.75 -8.05
CA HIS A 153 0.68 -17.03 -8.37
C HIS A 153 1.64 -17.53 -7.29
N ALA A 154 1.64 -16.93 -6.10
CA ALA A 154 2.46 -17.38 -4.98
C ALA A 154 2.06 -18.80 -4.54
N ARG A 155 3.06 -19.64 -4.25
CA ARG A 155 2.89 -21.04 -3.83
C ARG A 155 3.72 -21.41 -2.61
N GLU A 156 4.84 -20.73 -2.39
CA GLU A 156 5.84 -21.06 -1.37
C GLU A 156 6.00 -19.96 -0.30
N LEU A 157 5.34 -18.82 -0.50
CA LEU A 157 5.40 -17.71 0.46
C LEU A 157 4.57 -18.04 1.71
N HIS A 158 5.25 -18.33 2.81
CA HIS A 158 4.63 -18.57 4.11
C HIS A 158 4.91 -17.41 5.05
N ALA A 159 3.86 -16.81 5.61
CA ALA A 159 3.98 -15.77 6.63
C ALA A 159 3.74 -16.37 8.03
N ASP A 160 4.59 -16.06 9.01
CA ASP A 160 4.36 -16.41 10.42
C ASP A 160 3.18 -15.61 11.00
N VAL A 161 3.01 -14.38 10.51
CA VAL A 161 1.83 -13.54 10.78
C VAL A 161 1.35 -12.95 9.46
N ALA A 162 0.16 -13.34 9.01
CA ALA A 162 -0.49 -12.73 7.85
C ALA A 162 -1.52 -11.69 8.30
N VAL A 163 -1.68 -10.61 7.53
CA VAL A 163 -2.63 -9.52 7.81
C VAL A 163 -3.52 -9.26 6.61
N LEU A 164 -4.83 -9.40 6.79
CA LEU A 164 -5.86 -9.07 5.80
C LEU A 164 -6.61 -7.80 6.23
N LEU A 165 -6.39 -6.70 5.50
CA LEU A 165 -6.94 -5.40 5.90
C LEU A 165 -8.36 -5.19 5.39
N ASN A 166 -8.54 -5.20 4.07
CA ASN A 166 -9.83 -4.91 3.43
C ASN A 166 -9.80 -5.25 1.94
N LEU A 167 -10.99 -5.36 1.34
CA LEU A 167 -11.17 -5.48 -0.10
C LEU A 167 -12.09 -4.37 -0.62
N ALA A 168 -11.59 -3.57 -1.54
CA ALA A 168 -12.36 -2.57 -2.29
C ALA A 168 -12.00 -2.67 -3.77
N PRO A 169 -12.91 -2.30 -4.68
CA PRO A 169 -12.66 -2.30 -6.12
C PRO A 169 -11.37 -1.56 -6.50
N ASP A 170 -10.47 -2.26 -7.17
CA ASP A 170 -9.23 -1.72 -7.74
C ASP A 170 -8.66 -2.73 -8.76
N HIS A 171 -7.77 -2.28 -9.65
CA HIS A 171 -7.02 -3.12 -10.58
C HIS A 171 -7.88 -4.03 -11.49
N PHE A 172 -9.06 -3.56 -11.95
CA PHE A 172 -9.90 -4.31 -12.87
C PHE A 172 -9.31 -4.46 -14.26
N ASP A 173 -8.37 -3.60 -14.62
CA ASP A 173 -7.50 -3.71 -15.78
C ASP A 173 -6.66 -5.01 -15.77
N ARG A 174 -6.36 -5.57 -14.61
CA ARG A 174 -5.61 -6.82 -14.41
C ARG A 174 -6.49 -8.01 -14.02
N HIS A 175 -7.29 -7.85 -12.97
CA HIS A 175 -8.03 -8.95 -12.37
C HIS A 175 -9.44 -9.15 -12.96
N SER A 176 -9.95 -8.18 -13.74
CA SER A 176 -11.26 -8.17 -14.38
C SER A 176 -12.45 -8.11 -13.43
N THR A 177 -12.42 -8.78 -12.27
CA THR A 177 -13.51 -8.80 -11.28
C THR A 177 -12.99 -8.64 -9.84
N LEU A 178 -13.88 -8.22 -8.92
CA LEU A 178 -13.57 -8.08 -7.50
C LEU A 178 -13.25 -9.45 -6.86
N GLU A 179 -13.92 -10.50 -7.29
CA GLU A 179 -13.73 -11.86 -6.79
C GLU A 179 -12.32 -12.38 -7.12
N ARG A 180 -11.87 -12.19 -8.36
CA ARG A 180 -10.50 -12.58 -8.77
C ARG A 180 -9.44 -11.76 -8.03
N TYR A 181 -9.69 -10.47 -7.84
CA TYR A 181 -8.82 -9.61 -7.06
C TYR A 181 -8.74 -10.04 -5.60
N GLY A 182 -9.89 -10.37 -5.00
CA GLY A 182 -9.98 -10.92 -3.64
C GLY A 182 -9.30 -12.28 -3.52
N ALA A 183 -9.51 -13.19 -4.48
CA ALA A 183 -8.89 -14.51 -4.52
C ALA A 183 -7.35 -14.42 -4.57
N ALA A 184 -6.80 -13.49 -5.39
CA ALA A 184 -5.37 -13.27 -5.42
C ALA A 184 -4.79 -12.85 -4.06
N LYS A 185 -5.50 -11.99 -3.29
CA LYS A 185 -5.07 -11.59 -1.95
C LYS A 185 -5.27 -12.69 -0.90
N ALA A 186 -6.35 -13.49 -1.02
CA ALA A 186 -6.65 -14.58 -0.11
C ALA A 186 -5.54 -15.65 -0.08
N ARG A 187 -4.72 -15.73 -1.15
CA ARG A 187 -3.57 -16.64 -1.18
C ARG A 187 -2.62 -16.46 0.01
N LEU A 188 -2.49 -15.25 0.55
CA LEU A 188 -1.68 -15.03 1.75
C LEU A 188 -2.18 -15.84 2.96
N ALA A 189 -3.49 -16.00 3.10
CA ALA A 189 -4.07 -16.85 4.14
C ALA A 189 -4.01 -18.35 3.79
N GLN A 190 -4.24 -18.70 2.51
CA GLN A 190 -4.22 -20.08 2.03
C GLN A 190 -2.84 -20.75 2.13
N LEU A 191 -1.77 -19.96 2.10
CA LEU A 191 -0.39 -20.44 2.16
C LEU A 191 0.18 -20.52 3.58
N GLN A 192 -0.61 -20.23 4.62
CA GLN A 192 -0.12 -20.28 5.99
C GLN A 192 0.15 -21.70 6.48
N ARG A 193 1.11 -21.81 7.40
CA ARG A 193 1.38 -23.05 8.15
C ARG A 193 0.47 -23.13 9.36
N ASP A 194 0.33 -24.32 9.94
CA ASP A 194 -0.57 -24.60 11.07
C ASP A 194 -0.26 -23.76 12.33
N ASP A 195 0.99 -23.34 12.51
CA ASP A 195 1.45 -22.53 13.65
C ASP A 195 1.39 -21.02 13.40
N ALA A 196 1.07 -20.61 12.18
CA ALA A 196 0.99 -19.21 11.79
C ALA A 196 -0.28 -18.51 12.33
N TRP A 197 -0.22 -17.18 12.44
CA TRP A 197 -1.35 -16.34 12.83
C TRP A 197 -1.92 -15.58 11.65
N LEU A 198 -3.25 -15.51 11.58
CA LEU A 198 -3.96 -14.61 10.67
C LEU A 198 -4.63 -13.48 11.45
N VAL A 199 -4.25 -12.24 11.15
CA VAL A 199 -4.87 -11.01 11.65
C VAL A 199 -5.82 -10.48 10.58
N ALA A 200 -7.11 -10.38 10.87
CA ALA A 200 -8.10 -9.99 9.88
C ALA A 200 -9.06 -8.90 10.39
N ASN A 201 -9.54 -8.09 9.47
CA ASN A 201 -10.56 -7.06 9.74
C ASN A 201 -11.92 -7.70 9.95
N ARG A 202 -12.47 -7.55 11.15
CA ARG A 202 -13.78 -8.10 11.51
C ARG A 202 -14.94 -7.42 10.78
N GLU A 203 -14.81 -6.17 10.42
CA GLU A 203 -15.83 -5.37 9.73
C GLU A 203 -15.83 -5.59 8.21
N ASP A 204 -14.70 -6.02 7.64
CA ASP A 204 -14.60 -6.28 6.20
C ASP A 204 -15.12 -7.68 5.87
N ALA A 205 -16.16 -7.77 5.04
CA ALA A 205 -16.84 -9.04 4.74
C ALA A 205 -15.91 -10.05 4.03
N TRP A 206 -15.03 -9.58 3.14
CA TRP A 206 -14.06 -10.43 2.46
C TRP A 206 -12.99 -10.95 3.43
N ALA A 207 -12.37 -10.06 4.21
CA ALA A 207 -11.33 -10.45 5.16
C ALA A 207 -11.87 -11.45 6.20
N ARG A 208 -13.12 -11.25 6.65
CA ARG A 208 -13.79 -12.17 7.57
C ARG A 208 -14.02 -13.53 6.93
N SER A 209 -14.60 -13.60 5.73
CA SER A 209 -14.86 -14.86 5.03
C SER A 209 -13.58 -15.67 4.81
N VAL A 210 -12.50 -15.02 4.35
CA VAL A 210 -11.20 -15.66 4.14
C VAL A 210 -10.60 -16.15 5.46
N ALA A 211 -10.72 -15.36 6.53
CA ALA A 211 -10.17 -15.73 7.83
C ALA A 211 -10.92 -16.92 8.46
N GLU A 212 -12.24 -16.95 8.37
CA GLU A 212 -13.07 -18.06 8.87
C GLU A 212 -12.81 -19.37 8.11
N GLU A 213 -12.41 -19.30 6.83
CA GLU A 213 -12.14 -20.48 6.01
C GLU A 213 -10.70 -21.01 6.17
N PHE A 214 -9.69 -20.14 6.26
CA PHE A 214 -8.29 -20.54 6.10
C PHE A 214 -7.40 -20.29 7.33
N ALA A 215 -7.87 -19.57 8.38
CA ALA A 215 -6.99 -19.23 9.49
C ALA A 215 -6.68 -20.42 10.39
N PRO A 216 -5.41 -20.84 10.55
CA PRO A 216 -5.03 -21.85 11.53
C PRO A 216 -5.14 -21.31 12.96
N ASN A 217 -4.65 -20.08 13.19
CA ASN A 217 -4.84 -19.32 14.41
C ASN A 217 -5.32 -17.91 14.04
N LEU A 218 -6.45 -17.48 14.61
CA LEU A 218 -7.14 -16.27 14.22
C LEU A 218 -7.07 -15.19 15.28
N ALA A 219 -6.70 -13.98 14.85
CA ALA A 219 -6.81 -12.75 15.60
C ALA A 219 -7.62 -11.72 14.80
N TRP A 220 -8.51 -11.02 15.47
CA TRP A 220 -9.31 -9.98 14.83
C TRP A 220 -8.80 -8.58 15.17
N PHE A 221 -8.92 -7.64 14.24
CA PHE A 221 -8.96 -6.24 14.63
C PHE A 221 -10.33 -5.66 14.32
N SER A 222 -10.80 -4.77 15.20
CA SER A 222 -12.17 -4.25 15.14
C SER A 222 -12.28 -2.85 15.73
N THR A 223 -13.02 -1.98 15.05
CA THR A 223 -13.40 -0.65 15.55
C THR A 223 -14.74 -0.64 16.24
N ARG A 224 -15.50 -1.76 16.20
CA ARG A 224 -16.90 -1.82 16.65
C ARG A 224 -17.15 -2.85 17.74
N ALA A 225 -16.30 -3.83 17.86
CA ALA A 225 -16.55 -4.95 18.77
C ALA A 225 -15.27 -5.38 19.50
N ARG A 226 -15.41 -5.75 20.75
CA ARG A 226 -14.35 -6.40 21.52
C ARG A 226 -14.01 -7.75 20.91
N VAL A 227 -12.72 -8.12 20.92
CA VAL A 227 -12.21 -9.39 20.42
C VAL A 227 -11.40 -10.13 21.50
N ASP A 228 -11.41 -11.45 21.45
CA ASP A 228 -10.69 -12.29 22.44
C ASP A 228 -9.18 -12.31 22.17
N THR A 229 -8.80 -12.28 20.91
CA THR A 229 -7.39 -12.20 20.46
C THR A 229 -7.31 -11.20 19.32
N GLY A 230 -6.36 -10.25 19.41
CA GLY A 230 -6.13 -9.20 18.44
C GLY A 230 -6.25 -7.81 19.05
N ALA A 231 -6.75 -6.82 18.29
CA ALA A 231 -6.87 -5.44 18.75
C ALA A 231 -8.26 -4.86 18.50
N TYR A 232 -8.73 -4.01 19.40
CA TYR A 232 -10.06 -3.38 19.26
C TYR A 232 -10.11 -2.00 19.90
N LEU A 233 -11.12 -1.22 19.53
CA LEU A 233 -11.47 -0.01 20.25
C LEU A 233 -12.40 -0.34 21.43
N ASP A 234 -12.06 0.19 22.59
CA ASP A 234 -12.85 0.14 23.82
C ASP A 234 -13.01 1.58 24.33
N ASP A 235 -14.19 2.14 24.10
CA ASP A 235 -14.48 3.55 24.34
C ASP A 235 -13.44 4.47 23.69
N GLU A 236 -12.57 5.08 24.50
CA GLU A 236 -11.52 6.01 24.04
C GLU A 236 -10.12 5.38 24.05
N SER A 237 -10.01 4.07 23.95
CA SER A 237 -8.72 3.36 23.99
C SER A 237 -8.57 2.34 22.88
N LEU A 238 -7.35 2.23 22.35
CA LEU A 238 -6.89 1.07 21.58
C LEU A 238 -6.46 -0.01 22.58
N VAL A 239 -7.01 -1.20 22.45
CA VAL A 239 -6.72 -2.35 23.31
C VAL A 239 -6.18 -3.49 22.47
N VAL A 240 -5.06 -4.08 22.90
CA VAL A 240 -4.58 -5.36 22.37
C VAL A 240 -4.83 -6.45 23.40
N ALA A 241 -5.41 -7.55 23.01
CA ALA A 241 -5.71 -8.68 23.88
C ALA A 241 -5.27 -10.01 23.26
N ARG A 242 -4.93 -10.99 24.12
CA ARG A 242 -4.63 -12.37 23.70
C ARG A 242 -5.35 -13.33 24.64
N LYS A 243 -6.27 -14.14 24.10
CA LYS A 243 -7.12 -15.04 24.86
C LYS A 243 -7.88 -14.32 26.01
N ARG A 244 -8.39 -13.11 25.73
CA ARG A 244 -9.05 -12.17 26.65
C ARG A 244 -8.15 -11.44 27.62
N ASP A 245 -6.88 -11.80 27.77
CA ASP A 245 -5.94 -11.09 28.61
C ASP A 245 -5.49 -9.80 27.89
N VAL A 246 -5.69 -8.65 28.53
CA VAL A 246 -5.29 -7.36 27.98
C VAL A 246 -3.76 -7.24 28.06
N ARG A 247 -3.12 -7.14 26.91
CA ARG A 247 -1.67 -7.01 26.76
C ARG A 247 -1.23 -5.55 26.86
N VAL A 248 -1.99 -4.67 26.20
CA VAL A 248 -1.76 -3.22 26.23
C VAL A 248 -3.08 -2.47 26.06
N ARG A 249 -3.21 -1.34 26.74
CA ARG A 249 -4.31 -0.39 26.58
C ARG A 249 -3.72 0.99 26.39
N ILE A 250 -4.06 1.67 25.30
CA ILE A 250 -3.52 2.98 24.93
C ILE A 250 -4.69 3.94 24.73
N PRO A 251 -4.84 4.97 25.56
CA PRO A 251 -5.83 6.03 25.32
C PRO A 251 -5.66 6.65 23.94
N LEU A 252 -6.74 6.90 23.22
CA LEU A 252 -6.68 7.53 21.89
C LEU A 252 -6.00 8.90 21.95
N ALA A 253 -6.08 9.60 23.08
CA ALA A 253 -5.40 10.87 23.29
C ALA A 253 -3.87 10.78 23.21
N GLU A 254 -3.29 9.61 23.53
CA GLU A 254 -1.85 9.36 23.45
C GLU A 254 -1.37 8.99 22.04
N LEU A 255 -2.29 8.59 21.14
CA LEU A 255 -1.93 8.30 19.75
C LEU A 255 -1.66 9.60 18.99
N SER A 256 -0.71 9.57 18.08
CA SER A 256 -0.51 10.65 17.11
C SER A 256 -1.73 10.84 16.21
N SER A 257 -1.87 11.99 15.58
CA SER A 257 -2.96 12.24 14.63
C SER A 257 -2.93 11.27 13.46
N ALA A 258 -1.74 10.89 12.98
CA ALA A 258 -1.54 9.95 11.89
C ALA A 258 -1.89 8.50 12.28
N ALA A 259 -1.62 8.09 13.51
CA ALA A 259 -1.99 6.78 14.03
C ALA A 259 -3.50 6.65 14.30
N ARG A 260 -4.20 7.76 14.54
CA ARG A 260 -5.65 7.78 14.75
C ARG A 260 -6.46 7.69 13.46
N ARG A 261 -5.87 8.02 12.30
CA ARG A 261 -6.64 8.19 11.04
C ARG A 261 -5.94 7.61 9.82
N PRO A 262 -6.42 6.44 9.31
CA PRO A 262 -7.48 5.58 9.87
C PRO A 262 -6.96 4.68 10.99
N ILE A 263 -7.71 4.57 12.08
CA ILE A 263 -7.36 3.80 13.28
C ILE A 263 -7.24 2.28 12.99
N ASP A 264 -7.96 1.78 11.98
CA ASP A 264 -7.90 0.37 11.55
C ASP A 264 -6.46 -0.10 11.28
N ASN A 265 -5.62 0.76 10.68
CA ASN A 265 -4.23 0.43 10.40
C ASN A 265 -3.43 0.25 11.70
N SER A 266 -3.68 1.08 12.70
CA SER A 266 -3.04 0.98 14.02
C SER A 266 -3.49 -0.24 14.80
N LEU A 267 -4.79 -0.59 14.73
CA LEU A 267 -5.31 -1.83 15.32
C LEU A 267 -4.69 -3.06 14.66
N ALA A 268 -4.65 -3.10 13.32
CA ALA A 268 -4.02 -4.18 12.57
C ALA A 268 -2.53 -4.32 12.91
N ALA A 269 -1.81 -3.19 12.94
CA ALA A 269 -0.38 -3.17 13.24
C ALA A 269 -0.08 -3.60 14.69
N ALA A 270 -0.83 -3.09 15.66
CA ALA A 270 -0.67 -3.45 17.07
C ALA A 270 -0.95 -4.95 17.29
N SER A 271 -2.00 -5.48 16.66
CA SER A 271 -2.32 -6.92 16.72
C SER A 271 -1.20 -7.77 16.12
N ALA A 272 -0.74 -7.44 14.90
CA ALA A 272 0.30 -8.21 14.22
C ALA A 272 1.65 -8.14 14.97
N ALA A 273 2.02 -6.97 15.47
CA ALA A 273 3.25 -6.78 16.20
C ALA A 273 3.24 -7.52 17.56
N ASP A 274 2.13 -7.50 18.32
CA ASP A 274 1.99 -8.28 19.56
C ASP A 274 2.16 -9.79 19.29
N LEU A 275 1.54 -10.31 18.23
CA LEU A 275 1.66 -11.72 17.82
C LEU A 275 3.09 -12.07 17.38
N ALA A 276 3.80 -11.14 16.78
CA ALA A 276 5.21 -11.26 16.42
C ALA A 276 6.17 -11.11 17.62
N GLY A 277 5.65 -10.83 18.83
CA GLY A 277 6.42 -10.76 20.06
C GLY A 277 6.85 -9.35 20.48
N ALA A 278 6.28 -8.30 19.89
CA ALA A 278 6.57 -6.93 20.29
C ALA A 278 6.09 -6.62 21.72
N SER A 279 6.78 -5.71 22.39
CA SER A 279 6.37 -5.24 23.71
C SER A 279 5.24 -4.22 23.65
N GLY A 280 4.38 -4.19 24.67
CA GLY A 280 3.31 -3.19 24.79
C GLY A 280 3.83 -1.75 24.83
N ASP A 281 5.00 -1.54 25.45
CA ASP A 281 5.65 -0.22 25.51
C ASP A 281 6.11 0.26 24.13
N ALA A 282 6.65 -0.65 23.29
CA ALA A 282 7.03 -0.32 21.90
C ALA A 282 5.80 0.03 21.05
N ILE A 283 4.69 -0.73 21.20
CA ILE A 283 3.42 -0.43 20.52
C ILE A 283 2.95 0.99 20.90
N ARG A 284 2.90 1.31 22.20
CA ARG A 284 2.51 2.63 22.70
C ARG A 284 3.42 3.73 22.15
N ALA A 285 4.74 3.55 22.28
CA ALA A 285 5.71 4.56 21.90
C ALA A 285 5.65 4.88 20.39
N VAL A 286 5.54 3.85 19.54
CA VAL A 286 5.47 4.05 18.08
C VAL A 286 4.16 4.71 17.69
N LEU A 287 3.02 4.20 18.16
CA LEU A 287 1.71 4.78 17.82
C LEU A 287 1.56 6.23 18.35
N GLY A 288 2.24 6.57 19.44
CA GLY A 288 2.24 7.94 19.98
C GLY A 288 3.04 8.95 19.15
N ARG A 289 4.09 8.50 18.44
CA ARG A 289 4.99 9.38 17.67
C ARG A 289 4.88 9.25 16.15
N PHE A 290 4.09 8.34 15.65
CA PHE A 290 4.00 8.08 14.21
C PHE A 290 3.52 9.32 13.44
N GLU A 291 4.33 9.81 12.50
CA GLU A 291 4.03 11.02 11.73
C GLU A 291 3.24 10.76 10.46
N GLY A 292 2.95 9.48 10.16
CA GLY A 292 2.32 9.07 8.91
C GLY A 292 3.33 8.84 7.80
N LEU A 293 2.82 8.47 6.64
CA LEU A 293 3.64 8.27 5.43
C LEU A 293 3.54 9.49 4.52
N PRO A 294 4.57 9.79 3.73
CA PRO A 294 4.49 10.80 2.67
C PRO A 294 3.28 10.55 1.77
N HIS A 295 2.63 11.63 1.35
CA HIS A 295 1.49 11.62 0.43
C HIS A 295 0.27 10.82 0.92
N ARG A 296 0.07 10.73 2.25
CA ARG A 296 -1.10 10.10 2.90
C ARG A 296 -1.71 11.03 3.93
N VAL A 297 -2.73 11.78 3.52
CA VAL A 297 -3.47 12.76 4.35
C VAL A 297 -2.50 13.67 5.13
N ARG A 298 -1.42 14.10 4.48
CA ARG A 298 -0.37 14.91 5.09
C ARG A 298 -0.66 16.39 4.89
N ASP A 299 -0.59 17.15 5.99
CA ASP A 299 -0.60 18.61 5.92
C ASP A 299 0.68 19.09 5.22
N VAL A 300 0.52 19.89 4.17
CA VAL A 300 1.61 20.45 3.39
C VAL A 300 1.96 21.85 3.88
N CYS A 301 0.96 22.75 3.87
CA CYS A 301 1.13 24.13 4.32
C CYS A 301 -0.23 24.74 4.66
N VAL A 302 -0.18 25.91 5.31
CA VAL A 302 -1.33 26.81 5.48
C VAL A 302 -1.06 28.10 4.70
N ARG A 303 -1.99 28.51 3.83
CA ARG A 303 -1.91 29.75 3.06
C ARG A 303 -3.22 30.54 3.21
N ALA A 304 -3.14 31.80 3.58
CA ALA A 304 -4.31 32.66 3.81
C ALA A 304 -5.41 32.01 4.67
N GLY A 305 -5.03 31.27 5.72
CA GLY A 305 -5.95 30.54 6.59
C GLY A 305 -6.58 29.30 5.96
N VAL A 306 -6.11 28.83 4.81
CA VAL A 306 -6.51 27.60 4.11
C VAL A 306 -5.44 26.54 4.31
N ARG A 307 -5.84 25.36 4.75
CA ARG A 307 -4.94 24.20 4.93
C ARG A 307 -4.87 23.38 3.64
N TYR A 308 -3.67 23.06 3.19
CA TYR A 308 -3.41 22.22 2.02
C TYR A 308 -3.00 20.83 2.49
N VAL A 309 -3.72 19.80 2.01
CA VAL A 309 -3.55 18.40 2.44
C VAL A 309 -3.26 17.51 1.24
N ASP A 310 -2.16 16.77 1.31
CA ASP A 310 -1.72 15.83 0.28
C ASP A 310 -2.11 14.40 0.67
N ASP A 311 -3.03 13.83 -0.12
CA ASP A 311 -3.32 12.39 -0.16
C ASP A 311 -3.21 11.87 -1.60
N SER A 312 -2.12 12.20 -2.26
CA SER A 312 -1.83 11.75 -3.64
C SER A 312 -1.86 10.23 -3.78
N LYS A 313 -1.68 9.50 -2.68
CA LYS A 313 -1.79 8.03 -2.63
C LYS A 313 -3.23 7.52 -2.75
N ALA A 314 -4.25 8.34 -2.61
CA ALA A 314 -5.66 7.99 -2.87
C ALA A 314 -5.91 7.76 -4.37
N THR A 315 -5.34 6.69 -4.93
CA THR A 315 -5.33 6.38 -6.38
C THR A 315 -6.53 5.54 -6.84
N ASN A 316 -7.54 5.38 -5.99
CA ASN A 316 -8.81 4.73 -6.31
C ASN A 316 -9.97 5.45 -5.60
N PRO A 317 -11.23 5.27 -6.06
CA PRO A 317 -12.41 5.93 -5.48
C PRO A 317 -12.60 5.66 -3.99
N ALA A 318 -12.39 4.43 -3.53
CA ALA A 318 -12.58 4.07 -2.13
C ALA A 318 -11.61 4.81 -1.19
N ALA A 319 -10.35 4.97 -1.61
CA ALA A 319 -9.36 5.75 -0.86
C ALA A 319 -9.74 7.24 -0.83
N ALA A 320 -10.18 7.81 -1.96
CA ALA A 320 -10.63 9.21 -2.01
C ALA A 320 -11.89 9.45 -1.15
N VAL A 321 -12.83 8.50 -1.11
CA VAL A 321 -13.99 8.54 -0.21
C VAL A 321 -13.53 8.61 1.24
N ALA A 322 -12.59 7.74 1.65
CA ALA A 322 -12.07 7.73 3.02
C ALA A 322 -11.37 9.06 3.37
N SER A 323 -10.58 9.60 2.44
CA SER A 323 -9.87 10.87 2.61
C SER A 323 -10.84 12.05 2.75
N LEU A 324 -11.89 12.10 1.92
CA LEU A 324 -12.93 13.12 2.00
C LEU A 324 -13.68 13.08 3.34
N LEU A 325 -14.13 11.90 3.76
CA LEU A 325 -14.92 11.72 4.99
C LEU A 325 -14.10 11.94 6.26
N ALA A 326 -12.77 11.87 6.18
CA ALA A 326 -11.88 12.20 7.29
C ALA A 326 -11.77 13.71 7.57
N GLN A 327 -12.20 14.57 6.63
CA GLN A 327 -12.13 16.02 6.81
C GLN A 327 -13.29 16.54 7.67
N THR A 328 -12.97 17.42 8.62
CA THR A 328 -13.96 18.07 9.48
C THR A 328 -14.35 19.48 8.99
N ALA A 329 -13.48 20.11 8.22
CA ALA A 329 -13.69 21.41 7.57
C ALA A 329 -14.36 21.26 6.19
N ARG A 330 -14.80 22.36 5.57
CA ARG A 330 -15.24 22.38 4.18
C ARG A 330 -14.07 22.09 3.24
N VAL A 331 -14.33 21.30 2.20
CA VAL A 331 -13.30 20.82 1.29
C VAL A 331 -13.38 21.48 -0.08
N VAL A 332 -12.28 21.99 -0.56
CA VAL A 332 -11.99 22.23 -1.98
C VAL A 332 -11.19 21.02 -2.46
N TRP A 333 -11.80 20.19 -3.29
CA TRP A 333 -11.30 18.87 -3.61
C TRP A 333 -10.63 18.83 -4.98
N LEU A 334 -9.39 18.33 -5.06
CA LEU A 334 -8.66 18.08 -6.30
C LEU A 334 -8.74 16.60 -6.63
N ALA A 335 -9.38 16.25 -7.78
CA ALA A 335 -9.51 14.89 -8.26
C ALA A 335 -9.10 14.78 -9.72
N GLY A 336 -8.45 13.66 -10.09
CA GLY A 336 -8.05 13.46 -11.48
C GLY A 336 -6.88 12.51 -11.66
N GLY A 337 -6.62 12.19 -12.93
CA GLY A 337 -5.64 11.21 -13.34
C GLY A 337 -6.23 10.18 -14.28
N ARG A 338 -5.63 9.00 -14.35
CA ARG A 338 -6.07 7.87 -15.18
C ARG A 338 -6.98 6.92 -14.40
N ASN A 339 -8.20 6.68 -14.89
CA ASN A 339 -9.09 5.66 -14.34
C ASN A 339 -8.55 4.24 -14.64
N LYS A 340 -8.75 3.31 -13.71
CA LYS A 340 -8.42 1.89 -13.83
C LYS A 340 -9.67 1.02 -14.07
N GLY A 341 -10.67 1.55 -14.77
CA GLY A 341 -11.96 0.88 -14.99
C GLY A 341 -12.87 0.88 -13.77
N LEU A 342 -12.71 1.85 -12.86
CA LEU A 342 -13.48 1.94 -11.61
C LEU A 342 -14.66 2.88 -11.76
N ASP A 343 -15.77 2.57 -11.05
CA ASP A 343 -16.95 3.42 -10.97
C ASP A 343 -16.73 4.58 -10.00
N PHE A 344 -17.04 5.79 -10.43
CA PHE A 344 -16.96 7.03 -9.65
C PHE A 344 -18.25 7.38 -8.89
N ALA A 345 -19.34 6.63 -9.06
CA ALA A 345 -20.61 6.91 -8.40
C ALA A 345 -20.51 7.05 -6.86
N PRO A 346 -19.70 6.25 -6.13
CA PRO A 346 -19.54 6.40 -4.68
C PRO A 346 -18.96 7.76 -4.25
N LEU A 347 -18.23 8.45 -5.13
CA LEU A 347 -17.65 9.75 -4.85
C LEU A 347 -18.69 10.85 -4.68
N ALA A 348 -19.83 10.74 -5.36
CA ALA A 348 -20.91 11.75 -5.28
C ALA A 348 -21.52 11.80 -3.87
N ASP A 349 -21.79 10.65 -3.24
CA ASP A 349 -22.28 10.61 -1.86
C ASP A 349 -21.23 11.13 -0.86
N ALA A 350 -19.97 10.71 -1.03
CA ALA A 350 -18.88 11.20 -0.20
C ALA A 350 -18.71 12.72 -0.30
N ALA A 351 -18.83 13.30 -1.49
CA ALA A 351 -18.74 14.75 -1.70
C ALA A 351 -19.83 15.52 -0.95
N ARG A 352 -21.08 15.01 -0.96
CA ARG A 352 -22.18 15.60 -0.18
C ARG A 352 -21.91 15.56 1.33
N ARG A 353 -21.50 14.39 1.84
CA ARG A 353 -21.26 14.16 3.27
C ARG A 353 -20.05 14.95 3.79
N ALA A 354 -18.97 15.03 3.01
CA ALA A 354 -17.77 15.78 3.32
C ALA A 354 -17.92 17.30 3.13
N ARG A 355 -19.11 17.80 2.76
CA ARG A 355 -19.40 19.24 2.52
C ARG A 355 -18.42 19.85 1.51
N VAL A 356 -18.17 19.14 0.41
CA VAL A 356 -17.31 19.63 -0.67
C VAL A 356 -17.88 20.94 -1.21
N ARG A 357 -17.09 22.02 -1.13
CA ARG A 357 -17.44 23.34 -1.68
C ARG A 357 -17.43 23.33 -3.20
N ILE A 358 -16.37 22.74 -3.72
CA ILE A 358 -16.11 22.56 -5.15
C ILE A 358 -15.16 21.40 -5.36
N ALA A 359 -15.42 20.59 -6.37
CA ALA A 359 -14.50 19.61 -6.90
C ALA A 359 -13.82 20.18 -8.15
N ILE A 360 -12.51 20.19 -8.19
CA ILE A 360 -11.72 20.63 -9.33
C ILE A 360 -11.11 19.38 -9.94
N VAL A 361 -11.55 19.06 -11.15
CA VAL A 361 -11.17 17.82 -11.83
C VAL A 361 -10.20 18.09 -12.97
N TYR A 362 -9.19 17.20 -13.12
CA TYR A 362 -8.11 17.38 -14.12
C TYR A 362 -7.66 16.02 -14.70
N GLY A 363 -6.86 16.07 -15.78
CA GLY A 363 -6.27 14.88 -16.41
C GLY A 363 -7.25 14.04 -17.23
N GLU A 364 -6.84 12.80 -17.58
CA GLU A 364 -7.58 11.94 -18.50
C GLU A 364 -9.04 11.68 -18.06
N SER A 365 -9.30 11.50 -16.77
CA SER A 365 -10.64 11.16 -16.25
C SER A 365 -11.50 12.37 -15.87
N ALA A 366 -11.08 13.59 -16.18
CA ALA A 366 -11.78 14.81 -15.76
C ALA A 366 -13.24 14.83 -16.19
N LEU A 367 -13.57 14.44 -17.42
CA LEU A 367 -14.93 14.40 -17.93
C LEU A 367 -15.81 13.36 -17.25
N GLU A 368 -15.26 12.19 -16.92
CA GLU A 368 -15.97 11.13 -16.19
C GLU A 368 -16.29 11.56 -14.76
N LEU A 369 -15.31 12.16 -14.09
CA LEU A 369 -15.47 12.71 -12.74
C LEU A 369 -16.48 13.86 -12.71
N GLU A 370 -16.44 14.77 -13.68
CA GLU A 370 -17.43 15.86 -13.81
C GLU A 370 -18.86 15.31 -13.92
N ARG A 371 -19.08 14.29 -14.76
CA ARG A 371 -20.38 13.63 -14.90
C ARG A 371 -20.85 12.95 -13.61
N ALA A 372 -19.94 12.24 -12.94
CA ALA A 372 -20.24 11.53 -11.70
C ALA A 372 -20.57 12.48 -10.53
N LEU A 373 -19.92 13.64 -10.47
CA LEU A 373 -20.02 14.58 -9.34
C LEU A 373 -21.01 15.70 -9.54
N GLY A 374 -21.43 16.00 -10.79
CA GLY A 374 -22.18 17.20 -11.13
C GLY A 374 -23.51 17.40 -10.40
N SER A 375 -24.12 16.31 -9.89
CA SER A 375 -25.33 16.38 -9.04
C SER A 375 -25.03 16.52 -7.54
N ALA A 376 -23.79 16.37 -7.13
CA ALA A 376 -23.40 16.31 -5.72
C ALA A 376 -22.76 17.59 -5.20
N CYS A 377 -21.97 18.27 -6.03
CA CYS A 377 -21.28 19.52 -5.69
C CYS A 377 -21.00 20.32 -6.97
N ARG A 378 -20.59 21.57 -6.80
CA ARG A 378 -20.02 22.34 -7.92
C ARG A 378 -18.77 21.65 -8.43
N VAL A 379 -18.64 21.51 -9.75
CA VAL A 379 -17.46 20.94 -10.40
C VAL A 379 -16.85 21.98 -11.35
N GLU A 380 -15.54 22.06 -11.35
CA GLU A 380 -14.75 22.84 -12.30
C GLU A 380 -13.73 21.95 -12.97
N ARG A 381 -13.56 22.06 -14.27
CA ARG A 381 -12.60 21.25 -15.02
C ARG A 381 -11.40 22.09 -15.46
N THR A 382 -10.20 21.58 -15.16
CA THR A 382 -8.93 22.16 -15.54
C THR A 382 -8.10 21.19 -16.37
N GLY A 383 -7.03 21.65 -17.00
CA GLY A 383 -6.16 20.80 -17.80
C GLY A 383 -5.12 20.06 -16.96
N THR A 384 -4.51 20.76 -16.02
CA THR A 384 -3.36 20.27 -15.24
C THR A 384 -3.59 20.41 -13.73
N LEU A 385 -2.75 19.72 -12.95
CA LEU A 385 -2.71 19.90 -11.50
C LEU A 385 -2.35 21.34 -11.10
N ALA A 386 -1.46 22.00 -11.85
CA ALA A 386 -1.06 23.38 -11.57
C ALA A 386 -2.23 24.36 -11.72
N ASP A 387 -3.03 24.20 -12.80
CA ASP A 387 -4.26 24.98 -12.98
C ASP A 387 -5.26 24.68 -11.86
N ALA A 388 -5.39 23.41 -11.47
CA ALA A 388 -6.30 22.98 -10.39
C ALA A 388 -5.91 23.61 -9.04
N VAL A 389 -4.62 23.64 -8.69
CA VAL A 389 -4.14 24.29 -7.45
C VAL A 389 -4.39 25.80 -7.49
N THR A 390 -4.12 26.45 -8.63
CA THR A 390 -4.36 27.88 -8.81
C THR A 390 -5.84 28.22 -8.65
N PHE A 391 -6.74 27.44 -9.26
CA PHE A 391 -8.17 27.61 -9.14
C PHE A 391 -8.68 27.31 -7.71
N ALA A 392 -8.09 26.30 -7.04
CA ALA A 392 -8.41 25.98 -5.66
C ALA A 392 -8.08 27.14 -4.73
N ALA A 393 -6.90 27.75 -4.88
CA ALA A 393 -6.49 28.91 -4.09
C ALA A 393 -7.44 30.10 -4.23
N ALA A 394 -7.94 30.35 -5.46
CA ALA A 394 -8.92 31.41 -5.73
C ALA A 394 -10.33 31.10 -5.19
N SER A 395 -10.67 29.83 -5.01
CA SER A 395 -12.01 29.37 -4.59
C SER A 395 -12.14 29.09 -3.10
N ALA A 396 -11.03 28.79 -2.43
CA ALA A 396 -10.99 28.48 -1.01
C ALA A 396 -11.17 29.73 -0.13
N ARG A 397 -11.67 29.51 1.09
CA ARG A 397 -11.85 30.57 2.10
C ARG A 397 -11.10 30.18 3.36
N PRO A 398 -10.69 31.15 4.20
CA PRO A 398 -10.11 30.85 5.50
C PRO A 398 -10.93 29.82 6.27
N GLY A 399 -10.28 28.78 6.81
CA GLY A 399 -10.89 27.64 7.47
C GLY A 399 -11.27 26.47 6.55
N ASP A 400 -11.17 26.61 5.23
CA ASP A 400 -11.33 25.49 4.30
C ASP A 400 -10.06 24.61 4.24
N VAL A 401 -10.25 23.40 3.69
CA VAL A 401 -9.15 22.47 3.34
C VAL A 401 -9.11 22.32 1.83
N VAL A 402 -7.96 22.57 1.22
CA VAL A 402 -7.66 22.13 -0.15
C VAL A 402 -7.06 20.74 -0.06
N LEU A 403 -7.80 19.73 -0.54
CA LEU A 403 -7.45 18.32 -0.44
C LEU A 403 -7.10 17.74 -1.82
N LEU A 404 -5.87 17.27 -1.99
CA LEU A 404 -5.50 16.41 -3.09
C LEU A 404 -5.85 14.96 -2.73
N ALA A 405 -6.96 14.44 -3.22
CA ALA A 405 -7.37 13.04 -3.12
C ALA A 405 -7.85 12.56 -4.50
N PRO A 406 -6.94 12.15 -5.38
CA PRO A 406 -7.17 12.10 -6.82
C PRO A 406 -8.22 11.11 -7.31
N ALA A 407 -8.52 10.04 -6.56
CA ALA A 407 -9.36 8.90 -6.95
C ALA A 407 -8.85 8.10 -8.17
N CYS A 408 -7.74 8.54 -8.80
CA CYS A 408 -7.18 8.02 -10.05
C CYS A 408 -5.69 7.78 -9.93
N ALA A 409 -5.15 6.87 -10.76
CA ALA A 409 -3.71 6.72 -10.96
C ALA A 409 -3.10 8.01 -11.53
N SER A 410 -1.79 8.21 -11.32
CA SER A 410 -1.10 9.46 -11.69
C SER A 410 -0.43 9.43 -13.07
N PHE A 411 -0.44 8.27 -13.74
CA PHE A 411 0.41 7.99 -14.92
C PHE A 411 0.01 8.71 -16.22
N ASP A 412 -1.01 9.55 -16.19
CA ASP A 412 -1.38 10.45 -17.28
C ASP A 412 -0.50 11.70 -17.34
N GLN A 413 -0.16 12.28 -16.19
CA GLN A 413 0.62 13.53 -16.11
C GLN A 413 1.92 13.40 -15.29
N PHE A 414 2.10 12.32 -14.50
CA PHE A 414 3.21 12.17 -13.55
C PHE A 414 3.88 10.81 -13.66
N LYS A 415 5.13 10.73 -13.24
CA LYS A 415 5.89 9.47 -13.19
C LYS A 415 5.36 8.49 -12.13
N SER A 416 4.83 9.02 -11.03
CA SER A 416 4.27 8.25 -9.92
C SER A 416 3.34 9.13 -9.06
N PHE A 417 2.65 8.52 -8.09
CA PHE A 417 1.83 9.28 -7.14
C PHE A 417 2.71 10.15 -6.20
N GLU A 418 3.93 9.72 -5.90
CA GLU A 418 4.90 10.51 -5.15
C GLU A 418 5.29 11.79 -5.92
N ASP A 419 5.53 11.66 -7.21
CA ASP A 419 5.83 12.80 -8.07
C ASP A 419 4.66 13.79 -8.12
N ARG A 420 3.41 13.30 -8.23
CA ARG A 420 2.22 14.15 -8.16
C ARG A 420 2.08 14.85 -6.81
N GLY A 421 2.28 14.13 -5.71
CA GLY A 421 2.18 14.70 -4.36
C GLY A 421 3.28 15.74 -4.09
N ARG A 422 4.51 15.48 -4.52
CA ARG A 422 5.62 16.44 -4.44
C ARG A 422 5.31 17.72 -5.22
N GLN A 423 4.84 17.61 -6.47
CA GLN A 423 4.47 18.77 -7.28
C GLN A 423 3.28 19.54 -6.67
N PHE A 424 2.29 18.84 -6.09
CA PHE A 424 1.22 19.51 -5.35
C PHE A 424 1.77 20.33 -4.17
N ALA A 425 2.68 19.76 -3.39
CA ALA A 425 3.30 20.44 -2.26
C ALA A 425 4.09 21.69 -2.70
N GLU A 426 4.90 21.56 -3.74
CA GLU A 426 5.65 22.66 -4.33
C GLU A 426 4.71 23.80 -4.81
N LEU A 427 3.65 23.45 -5.55
CA LEU A 427 2.65 24.41 -6.02
C LEU A 427 1.91 25.12 -4.89
N ALA A 428 1.46 24.37 -3.88
CA ALA A 428 0.75 24.92 -2.73
C ALA A 428 1.65 25.86 -1.89
N CYS A 429 2.91 25.49 -1.68
CA CYS A 429 3.86 26.30 -0.93
C CYS A 429 4.28 27.58 -1.69
N ALA A 430 4.24 27.58 -3.03
CA ALA A 430 4.57 28.74 -3.86
C ALA A 430 3.43 29.78 -3.96
N LEU A 431 2.21 29.47 -3.47
CA LEU A 431 1.09 30.41 -3.51
C LEU A 431 1.38 31.66 -2.65
N PRO A 432 0.94 32.87 -3.10
CA PRO A 432 1.11 34.09 -2.34
C PRO A 432 0.27 34.05 -1.05
N GLY A 433 0.74 34.72 0.02
CA GLY A 433 0.02 34.86 1.29
C GLY A 433 0.50 33.96 2.43
N ALA A 434 1.80 33.72 2.55
CA ALA A 434 2.38 33.10 3.75
C ALA A 434 2.20 34.02 4.97
N SER A 435 1.31 33.67 5.88
CA SER A 435 1.46 34.07 7.29
C SER A 435 2.53 33.17 7.90
N GLY A 436 3.53 33.74 8.57
CA GLY A 436 4.71 33.08 9.09
C GLY A 436 4.47 31.79 9.86
N ASP A 437 5.55 31.01 9.94
CA ASP A 437 5.77 29.82 10.74
C ASP A 437 5.06 28.54 10.29
N THR A 438 5.63 27.90 9.26
CA THR A 438 5.95 26.45 9.31
C THR A 438 7.00 26.17 8.23
N GLU A 439 8.16 25.71 8.65
CA GLU A 439 9.22 25.20 7.77
C GLU A 439 8.68 24.05 6.91
N CYS A 440 8.96 24.12 5.61
CA CYS A 440 8.73 23.02 4.65
C CYS A 440 9.73 21.90 4.85
#